data_4d1499f3d776f1563e17acd0289b7e15
#
_entry.id   4d1499f3d776f1563e17acd0289b7e15
#
_cell.length_a   1.000
_cell.length_b   1.000
_cell.length_c   1.000
_cell.angle_alpha   90.00
_cell.angle_beta   90.00
_cell.angle_gamma   90.00
#
_symmetry.space_group_name_H-M   'P 1'
#
loop_
_entity.id
_entity.type
_entity.pdbx_description
1 polymer ?
#
loop_
_entity_poly.entity_id
_entity_poly.type
_entity_poly.pdbx_seq_one_letter_code
_entity_poly.pdbx_strand_id
1 'polypeptide(L)'
;MANGRAPGWPVVLTDPYTGVVLRPYRRSDARAWSETRIVNERWLAPWESRPAGGSWAEFNSTGTFRLIYKELRRSARQGTAMPFAVCLRRPDGGERLVGQITLGNIVRRAFCSGYAGYWVDARVAGRGIIPNALALAVDHAFGPGGLHRVEVNIRPENKASRRVVEKLGFREEAHHIRYLHIDGDWRDHLGYALTVEDVAAEGGLLARFHRQRGIRD
;
A
#
# COMPACT_ATOMS: atom_id res chain seq x y z
N MET A 1 29.21 11.03 2.67
CA MET A 1 27.84 11.06 3.25
C MET A 1 26.89 11.24 2.09
N ALA A 2 26.12 10.23 1.73
CA ALA A 2 25.17 10.30 0.60
C ALA A 2 24.08 11.33 0.96
N ASN A 3 23.76 12.20 -0.01
CA ASN A 3 22.69 13.19 0.07
C ASN A 3 21.46 12.56 0.72
N GLY A 4 20.95 13.16 1.82
CA GLY A 4 19.93 12.66 2.72
C GLY A 4 18.55 12.34 2.13
N ARG A 5 18.51 11.65 0.99
CA ARG A 5 17.30 11.08 0.41
C ARG A 5 17.23 9.59 0.73
N ALA A 6 16.05 9.13 1.12
CA ALA A 6 15.77 7.71 1.29
C ALA A 6 15.99 6.97 -0.05
N PRO A 7 16.63 5.78 -0.03
CA PRO A 7 16.80 4.99 -1.24
C PRO A 7 15.48 4.77 -1.97
N GLY A 8 15.46 5.02 -3.28
CA GLY A 8 14.27 4.86 -4.12
C GLY A 8 13.13 5.86 -3.92
N TRP A 9 13.32 6.94 -3.15
CA TRP A 9 12.26 7.91 -2.87
C TRP A 9 12.71 9.37 -3.10
N PRO A 10 11.87 10.29 -3.64
CA PRO A 10 10.53 10.03 -4.21
C PRO A 10 10.59 9.41 -5.61
N VAL A 11 9.52 8.70 -6.00
CA VAL A 11 9.39 8.06 -7.31
C VAL A 11 7.92 8.06 -7.77
N VAL A 12 7.71 7.99 -9.09
CA VAL A 12 6.43 7.68 -9.72
C VAL A 12 6.60 6.36 -10.48
N LEU A 13 5.74 5.39 -10.18
CA LEU A 13 5.71 4.08 -10.81
C LEU A 13 4.42 3.95 -11.63
N THR A 14 4.51 3.40 -12.81
CA THR A 14 3.35 3.26 -13.70
C THR A 14 3.32 1.87 -14.30
N ASP A 15 2.13 1.32 -14.43
CA ASP A 15 1.89 0.17 -15.28
C ASP A 15 1.12 0.65 -16.53
N PRO A 16 1.75 0.59 -17.70
CA PRO A 16 1.13 1.07 -18.94
C PRO A 16 -0.08 0.24 -19.37
N TYR A 17 -0.14 -1.04 -18.99
CA TYR A 17 -1.20 -1.97 -19.39
C TYR A 17 -2.50 -1.79 -18.61
N THR A 18 -2.40 -1.39 -17.35
CA THR A 18 -3.57 -1.27 -16.46
C THR A 18 -3.94 0.17 -16.14
N GLY A 19 -3.05 1.13 -16.47
CA GLY A 19 -3.23 2.55 -16.14
C GLY A 19 -3.08 2.85 -14.64
N VAL A 20 -2.56 1.89 -13.86
CA VAL A 20 -2.25 2.11 -12.43
C VAL A 20 -1.02 2.98 -12.31
N VAL A 21 -1.12 4.01 -11.49
CA VAL A 21 -0.04 4.95 -11.16
C VAL A 21 0.14 5.00 -9.65
N LEU A 22 1.37 4.77 -9.20
CA LEU A 22 1.80 5.02 -7.83
C LEU A 22 2.66 6.28 -7.80
N ARG A 23 2.31 7.23 -6.97
CA ARG A 23 3.08 8.46 -6.79
C ARG A 23 3.06 8.95 -5.35
N PRO A 24 4.00 9.80 -4.95
CA PRO A 24 3.90 10.49 -3.68
C PRO A 24 2.59 11.30 -3.59
N TYR A 25 2.04 11.40 -2.38
CA TYR A 25 0.90 12.28 -2.15
C TYR A 25 1.24 13.74 -2.43
N ARG A 26 0.24 14.48 -2.91
CA ARG A 26 0.27 15.94 -3.13
C ARG A 26 -0.68 16.62 -2.15
N ARG A 27 -0.42 17.88 -1.81
CA ARG A 27 -1.36 18.66 -0.98
C ARG A 27 -2.75 18.77 -1.62
N SER A 28 -2.81 18.83 -2.95
CA SER A 28 -4.04 18.86 -3.75
C SER A 28 -4.87 17.59 -3.64
N ASP A 29 -4.32 16.47 -3.16
CA ASP A 29 -5.07 15.22 -2.99
C ASP A 29 -6.06 15.27 -1.81
N ALA A 30 -5.99 16.29 -0.94
CA ALA A 30 -6.77 16.37 0.29
C ALA A 30 -8.28 16.17 0.08
N ARG A 31 -8.85 16.81 -0.92
CA ARG A 31 -10.27 16.69 -1.22
C ARG A 31 -10.62 15.30 -1.74
N ALA A 32 -9.89 14.83 -2.75
CA ALA A 32 -10.14 13.53 -3.36
C ALA A 32 -9.94 12.38 -2.36
N TRP A 33 -8.92 12.47 -1.49
CA TRP A 33 -8.67 11.51 -0.41
C TRP A 33 -9.84 11.49 0.59
N SER A 34 -10.23 12.66 1.08
CA SER A 34 -11.32 12.81 2.06
C SER A 34 -12.65 12.28 1.51
N GLU A 35 -13.07 12.75 0.34
CA GLU A 35 -14.31 12.32 -0.32
C GLU A 35 -14.33 10.80 -0.54
N THR A 36 -13.21 10.24 -1.03
CA THR A 36 -13.11 8.80 -1.29
C THR A 36 -13.25 8.01 0.02
N ARG A 37 -12.59 8.44 1.09
CA ARG A 37 -12.64 7.70 2.36
C ARG A 37 -14.00 7.82 3.04
N ILE A 38 -14.64 9.00 3.01
CA ILE A 38 -15.94 9.21 3.62
C ILE A 38 -16.99 8.30 2.98
N VAL A 39 -17.07 8.23 1.66
CA VAL A 39 -18.07 7.39 0.98
C VAL A 39 -17.80 5.89 1.13
N ASN A 40 -16.60 5.51 1.53
CA ASN A 40 -16.16 4.13 1.73
C ASN A 40 -16.15 3.69 3.20
N GLU A 41 -16.84 4.38 4.11
CA GLU A 41 -16.84 4.05 5.54
C GLU A 41 -17.12 2.57 5.81
N ARG A 42 -18.24 2.03 5.31
CA ARG A 42 -18.62 0.63 5.52
C ARG A 42 -17.59 -0.38 4.98
N TRP A 43 -16.82 0.03 3.98
CA TRP A 43 -15.80 -0.79 3.33
C TRP A 43 -14.47 -0.76 4.07
N LEU A 44 -14.09 0.40 4.64
CA LEU A 44 -12.77 0.63 5.23
C LEU A 44 -12.75 0.53 6.74
N ALA A 45 -13.78 1.04 7.43
CA ALA A 45 -13.80 1.17 8.88
C ALA A 45 -13.53 -0.14 9.65
N PRO A 46 -14.02 -1.31 9.22
CA PRO A 46 -13.74 -2.57 9.91
C PRO A 46 -12.25 -2.97 9.96
N TRP A 47 -11.43 -2.36 9.11
CA TRP A 47 -10.02 -2.74 8.91
C TRP A 47 -9.04 -1.68 9.43
N GLU A 48 -9.52 -0.62 10.06
CA GLU A 48 -8.68 0.49 10.47
C GLU A 48 -8.64 0.71 11.97
N SER A 49 -7.46 1.13 12.43
CA SER A 49 -7.31 1.66 13.77
C SER A 49 -7.94 3.05 13.83
N ARG A 50 -8.80 3.26 14.83
CA ARG A 50 -9.45 4.56 15.07
C ARG A 50 -9.25 4.97 16.52
N PRO A 51 -9.02 6.26 16.80
CA PRO A 51 -9.07 6.78 18.16
C PRO A 51 -10.47 6.56 18.78
N ALA A 52 -10.54 6.49 20.09
CA ALA A 52 -11.81 6.47 20.78
C ALA A 52 -12.54 7.82 20.60
N GLY A 53 -13.84 7.76 20.28
CA GLY A 53 -14.66 8.94 20.02
C GLY A 53 -14.46 9.54 18.63
N GLY A 54 -15.35 10.45 18.23
CA GLY A 54 -15.36 11.08 16.91
C GLY A 54 -16.00 10.22 15.81
N SER A 55 -16.37 10.87 14.72
CA SER A 55 -17.00 10.25 13.55
C SER A 55 -15.97 9.86 12.49
N TRP A 56 -16.35 8.93 11.61
CA TRP A 56 -15.54 8.57 10.44
C TRP A 56 -15.21 9.78 9.56
N ALA A 57 -16.17 10.69 9.38
CA ALA A 57 -15.98 11.89 8.59
C ALA A 57 -14.95 12.85 9.20
N GLU A 58 -14.93 13.01 10.52
CA GLU A 58 -13.93 13.82 11.21
C GLU A 58 -12.52 13.26 11.03
N PHE A 59 -12.34 11.93 11.22
CA PHE A 59 -11.06 11.26 11.02
C PHE A 59 -10.59 11.25 9.57
N ASN A 60 -11.50 11.45 8.63
CA ASN A 60 -11.21 11.45 7.20
C ASN A 60 -11.44 12.83 6.54
N SER A 61 -11.40 13.90 7.33
CA SER A 61 -11.52 15.28 6.84
C SER A 61 -10.27 15.72 6.05
N THR A 62 -10.42 16.76 5.25
CA THR A 62 -9.29 17.41 4.57
C THR A 62 -8.26 17.98 5.57
N GLY A 63 -8.70 18.36 6.77
CA GLY A 63 -7.84 18.80 7.86
C GLY A 63 -6.96 17.65 8.36
N THR A 64 -7.57 16.50 8.63
CA THR A 64 -6.86 15.27 9.03
C THR A 64 -5.87 14.83 7.97
N PHE A 65 -6.26 14.87 6.68
CA PHE A 65 -5.33 14.57 5.59
C PHE A 65 -4.06 15.43 5.63
N ARG A 66 -4.18 16.73 5.94
CA ARG A 66 -3.02 17.63 6.02
C ARG A 66 -2.02 17.20 7.11
N LEU A 67 -2.52 16.66 8.22
CA LEU A 67 -1.66 16.12 9.29
C LEU A 67 -0.99 14.82 8.85
N ILE A 68 -1.78 13.87 8.30
CA ILE A 68 -1.29 12.61 7.73
C ILE A 68 -0.25 12.87 6.65
N TYR A 69 -0.51 13.80 5.73
CA TYR A 69 0.42 14.17 4.66
C TYR A 69 1.78 14.68 5.19
N LYS A 70 1.77 15.49 6.26
CA LYS A 70 3.02 15.94 6.89
C LYS A 70 3.81 14.77 7.47
N GLU A 71 3.11 13.85 8.14
CA GLU A 71 3.72 12.67 8.75
C GLU A 71 4.28 11.70 7.68
N LEU A 72 3.50 11.39 6.65
CA LEU A 72 3.94 10.55 5.53
C LEU A 72 5.19 11.14 4.83
N ARG A 73 5.22 12.46 4.63
CA ARG A 73 6.40 13.14 4.07
C ARG A 73 7.60 13.06 5.01
N ARG A 74 7.41 13.19 6.32
CA ARG A 74 8.48 13.09 7.32
C ARG A 74 9.08 11.69 7.27
N SER A 75 8.26 10.67 7.41
CA SER A 75 8.67 9.25 7.38
C SER A 75 9.38 8.89 6.08
N ALA A 76 8.87 9.39 4.94
CA ALA A 76 9.51 9.17 3.65
C ALA A 76 10.89 9.83 3.54
N ARG A 77 11.07 11.05 4.10
CA ARG A 77 12.40 11.71 4.14
C ARG A 77 13.38 10.98 5.04
N GLN A 78 12.90 10.42 6.14
CA GLN A 78 13.69 9.61 7.07
C GLN A 78 14.02 8.21 6.51
N GLY A 79 13.41 7.81 5.40
CA GLY A 79 13.59 6.49 4.81
C GLY A 79 12.90 5.36 5.57
N THR A 80 11.97 5.68 6.47
CA THR A 80 11.19 4.73 7.27
C THR A 80 9.87 4.35 6.62
N ALA A 81 9.48 5.03 5.52
CA ALA A 81 8.30 4.69 4.73
C ALA A 81 8.42 5.11 3.26
N MET A 82 7.65 4.44 2.39
CA MET A 82 7.37 4.83 1.00
C MET A 82 5.84 4.92 0.81
N PRO A 83 5.22 6.08 1.05
CA PRO A 83 3.76 6.24 1.00
C PRO A 83 3.29 6.67 -0.39
N PHE A 84 2.61 5.78 -1.10
CA PHE A 84 2.06 6.02 -2.42
C PHE A 84 0.55 6.29 -2.40
N ALA A 85 0.12 7.34 -3.09
CA ALA A 85 -1.24 7.44 -3.61
C ALA A 85 -1.38 6.44 -4.76
N VAL A 86 -2.43 5.62 -4.73
CA VAL A 86 -2.82 4.76 -5.85
C VAL A 86 -3.78 5.55 -6.72
N CYS A 87 -3.41 5.75 -7.96
CA CYS A 87 -4.20 6.49 -8.95
C CYS A 87 -4.49 5.63 -10.18
N LEU A 88 -5.58 5.96 -10.86
CA LEU A 88 -5.87 5.44 -12.19
C LEU A 88 -5.73 6.57 -13.21
N ARG A 89 -5.03 6.31 -14.30
CA ARG A 89 -4.94 7.23 -15.44
C ARG A 89 -6.31 7.39 -16.10
N ARG A 90 -6.67 8.61 -16.43
CA ARG A 90 -7.90 8.92 -17.16
C ARG A 90 -7.63 9.10 -18.65
N PRO A 91 -8.66 8.98 -19.50
CA PRO A 91 -8.51 9.22 -20.94
C PRO A 91 -8.04 10.64 -21.28
N ASP A 92 -8.37 11.63 -20.44
CA ASP A 92 -7.95 13.04 -20.57
C ASP A 92 -6.49 13.28 -20.15
N GLY A 93 -5.73 12.23 -19.82
CA GLY A 93 -4.36 12.31 -19.32
C GLY A 93 -4.25 12.65 -17.83
N GLY A 94 -5.38 12.94 -17.15
CA GLY A 94 -5.42 13.18 -15.72
C GLY A 94 -5.31 11.90 -14.88
N GLU A 95 -5.25 12.06 -13.57
CA GLU A 95 -5.20 10.97 -12.60
C GLU A 95 -6.40 11.07 -11.64
N ARG A 96 -7.00 9.93 -11.32
CA ARG A 96 -8.00 9.79 -10.26
C ARG A 96 -7.41 9.01 -9.11
N LEU A 97 -7.33 9.62 -7.92
CA LEU A 97 -6.96 8.92 -6.69
C LEU A 97 -8.04 7.88 -6.35
N VAL A 98 -7.65 6.64 -6.15
CA VAL A 98 -8.54 5.52 -5.85
C VAL A 98 -8.10 4.69 -4.65
N GLY A 99 -6.94 4.98 -4.05
CA GLY A 99 -6.44 4.21 -2.92
C GLY A 99 -5.08 4.69 -2.43
N GLN A 100 -4.47 3.86 -1.61
CA GLN A 100 -3.15 4.06 -1.02
C GLN A 100 -2.41 2.75 -0.90
N ILE A 101 -1.09 2.79 -1.06
CA ILE A 101 -0.16 1.79 -0.55
C ILE A 101 0.93 2.51 0.23
N THR A 102 1.23 2.02 1.42
CA THR A 102 2.37 2.50 2.19
C THR A 102 3.25 1.31 2.56
N LEU A 103 4.49 1.33 2.10
CA LEU A 103 5.52 0.49 2.70
C LEU A 103 6.03 1.26 3.91
N GLY A 104 5.76 0.78 5.10
CA GLY A 104 6.07 1.43 6.36
C GLY A 104 6.95 0.57 7.27
N ASN A 105 7.35 1.13 8.41
CA ASN A 105 8.23 0.47 9.37
C ASN A 105 9.48 -0.12 8.70
N ILE A 106 10.04 0.63 7.75
CA ILE A 106 11.23 0.20 7.03
C ILE A 106 12.42 0.23 7.99
N VAL A 107 12.95 -0.96 8.24
CA VAL A 107 14.17 -1.17 9.03
C VAL A 107 15.25 -1.71 8.09
N ARG A 108 16.41 -1.05 8.09
CA ARG A 108 17.56 -1.39 7.25
C ARG A 108 18.52 -2.33 7.96
N ARG A 109 19.68 -2.58 7.36
CA ARG A 109 20.76 -3.46 7.83
C ARG A 109 20.32 -4.92 7.87
N ALA A 110 20.56 -5.65 8.98
CA ALA A 110 20.31 -7.08 9.08
C ALA A 110 18.84 -7.48 8.87
N PHE A 111 17.88 -6.64 9.27
CA PHE A 111 16.45 -6.91 9.07
C PHE A 111 15.98 -6.64 7.64
N CYS A 112 16.41 -5.52 7.05
CA CYS A 112 16.18 -5.07 5.68
C CYS A 112 14.76 -5.33 5.15
N SER A 113 13.75 -4.96 5.95
CA SER A 113 12.34 -5.31 5.73
C SER A 113 11.42 -4.11 5.97
N GLY A 114 10.18 -4.22 5.50
CA GLY A 114 9.11 -3.27 5.76
C GLY A 114 7.74 -3.94 5.60
N TYR A 115 6.70 -3.26 6.11
CA TYR A 115 5.31 -3.73 6.01
C TYR A 115 4.54 -2.95 4.97
N ALA A 116 3.74 -3.65 4.16
CA ALA A 116 2.82 -3.03 3.23
C ALA A 116 1.41 -2.96 3.84
N GLY A 117 0.86 -1.75 3.91
CA GLY A 117 -0.54 -1.50 4.21
C GLY A 117 -1.21 -0.80 3.03
N TYR A 118 -2.48 -1.12 2.75
CA TYR A 118 -3.20 -0.56 1.61
C TYR A 118 -4.71 -0.49 1.80
N TRP A 119 -5.33 0.42 1.06
CA TRP A 119 -6.77 0.48 0.89
C TRP A 119 -7.12 0.91 -0.54
N VAL A 120 -8.36 0.64 -0.96
CA VAL A 120 -8.89 1.01 -2.27
C VAL A 120 -10.36 1.39 -2.16
N ASP A 121 -10.79 2.30 -3.03
CA ASP A 121 -12.18 2.66 -3.24
C ASP A 121 -13.00 1.41 -3.65
N ALA A 122 -14.07 1.10 -2.91
CA ALA A 122 -14.93 -0.05 -3.17
C ALA A 122 -15.49 -0.06 -4.61
N ARG A 123 -15.73 1.13 -5.19
CA ARG A 123 -16.27 1.27 -6.56
C ARG A 123 -15.35 0.72 -7.64
N VAL A 124 -14.07 0.53 -7.33
CA VAL A 124 -13.07 -0.04 -8.25
C VAL A 124 -12.40 -1.30 -7.69
N ALA A 125 -12.84 -1.78 -6.53
CA ALA A 125 -12.36 -3.03 -5.97
C ALA A 125 -12.66 -4.23 -6.90
N GLY A 126 -11.89 -5.32 -6.77
CA GLY A 126 -12.06 -6.52 -7.60
C GLY A 126 -11.48 -6.43 -9.02
N ARG A 127 -11.06 -5.25 -9.49
CA ARG A 127 -10.53 -5.03 -10.85
C ARG A 127 -9.01 -5.31 -10.98
N GLY A 128 -8.37 -5.82 -9.94
CA GLY A 128 -6.93 -6.11 -9.96
C GLY A 128 -6.03 -4.90 -9.67
N ILE A 129 -6.59 -3.75 -9.26
CA ILE A 129 -5.83 -2.52 -9.03
C ILE A 129 -4.84 -2.68 -7.88
N ILE A 130 -5.29 -3.20 -6.72
CA ILE A 130 -4.39 -3.37 -5.57
C ILE A 130 -3.32 -4.44 -5.81
N PRO A 131 -3.62 -5.63 -6.34
CA PRO A 131 -2.56 -6.57 -6.70
C PRO A 131 -1.50 -5.96 -7.63
N ASN A 132 -1.91 -5.22 -8.65
CA ASN A 132 -1.01 -4.53 -9.56
C ASN A 132 -0.17 -3.46 -8.84
N ALA A 133 -0.82 -2.59 -8.07
CA ALA A 133 -0.17 -1.53 -7.32
C ALA A 133 0.81 -2.09 -6.26
N LEU A 134 0.43 -3.18 -5.57
CA LEU A 134 1.31 -3.83 -4.60
C LEU A 134 2.52 -4.46 -5.29
N ALA A 135 2.32 -5.08 -6.46
CA ALA A 135 3.43 -5.63 -7.24
C ALA A 135 4.43 -4.54 -7.66
N LEU A 136 3.95 -3.41 -8.20
CA LEU A 136 4.80 -2.24 -8.52
C LEU A 136 5.59 -1.75 -7.30
N ALA A 137 4.91 -1.61 -6.15
CA ALA A 137 5.54 -1.11 -4.93
C ALA A 137 6.60 -2.08 -4.40
N VAL A 138 6.34 -3.40 -4.46
CA VAL A 138 7.27 -4.45 -4.00
C VAL A 138 8.48 -4.53 -4.91
N ASP A 139 8.30 -4.53 -6.23
CA ASP A 139 9.43 -4.54 -7.17
C ASP A 139 10.33 -3.32 -6.97
N HIS A 140 9.72 -2.15 -6.75
CA HIS A 140 10.47 -0.95 -6.41
C HIS A 140 11.20 -1.07 -5.07
N ALA A 141 10.56 -1.66 -4.06
CA ALA A 141 11.16 -1.88 -2.74
C ALA A 141 12.36 -2.80 -2.82
N PHE A 142 12.29 -3.88 -3.59
CA PHE A 142 13.37 -4.85 -3.77
C PHE A 142 14.52 -4.30 -4.64
N GLY A 143 14.20 -3.50 -5.67
CA GLY A 143 15.18 -2.86 -6.52
C GLY A 143 15.74 -1.56 -5.91
N PRO A 144 15.32 -0.37 -6.41
CA PRO A 144 15.84 0.92 -5.94
C PRO A 144 15.65 1.20 -4.44
N GLY A 145 14.61 0.63 -3.84
CA GLY A 145 14.32 0.72 -2.40
C GLY A 145 15.31 -0.04 -1.54
N GLY A 146 15.97 -1.07 -2.07
CA GLY A 146 17.00 -1.87 -1.40
C GLY A 146 16.48 -2.64 -0.19
N LEU A 147 15.23 -3.11 -0.20
CA LEU A 147 14.70 -4.03 0.79
C LEU A 147 14.90 -5.47 0.32
N HIS A 148 15.02 -6.38 1.30
CA HIS A 148 15.10 -7.80 1.06
C HIS A 148 13.72 -8.47 1.21
N ARG A 149 12.86 -7.91 2.08
CA ARG A 149 11.59 -8.53 2.48
C ARG A 149 10.48 -7.49 2.61
N VAL A 150 9.28 -7.87 2.17
CA VAL A 150 8.04 -7.10 2.40
C VAL A 150 7.01 -8.02 3.05
N GLU A 151 6.38 -7.52 4.11
CA GLU A 151 5.34 -8.22 4.86
C GLU A 151 3.99 -7.52 4.73
N VAL A 152 2.91 -8.30 4.86
CA VAL A 152 1.53 -7.80 4.94
C VAL A 152 0.83 -8.52 6.08
N ASN A 153 0.31 -7.78 7.06
CA ASN A 153 -0.43 -8.35 8.18
C ASN A 153 -1.93 -8.09 7.97
N ILE A 154 -2.72 -9.16 7.93
CA ILE A 154 -4.12 -9.11 7.51
C ILE A 154 -4.98 -9.82 8.53
N ARG A 155 -6.08 -9.19 8.98
CA ARG A 155 -7.07 -9.87 9.81
C ARG A 155 -7.63 -11.10 9.08
N PRO A 156 -7.82 -12.26 9.75
CA PRO A 156 -8.34 -13.49 9.13
C PRO A 156 -9.65 -13.29 8.38
N GLU A 157 -10.51 -12.39 8.85
CA GLU A 157 -11.81 -12.10 8.25
C GLU A 157 -11.73 -11.25 6.98
N ASN A 158 -10.62 -10.55 6.74
CA ASN A 158 -10.44 -9.69 5.56
C ASN A 158 -10.10 -10.53 4.32
N LYS A 159 -11.10 -11.28 3.85
CA LYS A 159 -10.97 -12.15 2.67
C LYS A 159 -10.53 -11.40 1.41
N ALA A 160 -10.91 -10.12 1.29
CA ALA A 160 -10.53 -9.31 0.12
C ALA A 160 -9.02 -9.06 0.10
N SER A 161 -8.44 -8.65 1.24
CA SER A 161 -7.00 -8.42 1.37
C SER A 161 -6.19 -9.72 1.27
N ARG A 162 -6.67 -10.81 1.85
CA ARG A 162 -6.02 -12.13 1.73
C ARG A 162 -5.91 -12.57 0.27
N ARG A 163 -6.97 -12.43 -0.53
CA ARG A 163 -6.91 -12.73 -1.97
C ARG A 163 -5.89 -11.89 -2.75
N VAL A 164 -5.57 -10.69 -2.29
CA VAL A 164 -4.51 -9.86 -2.91
C VAL A 164 -3.14 -10.53 -2.75
N VAL A 165 -2.79 -10.87 -1.53
CA VAL A 165 -1.48 -11.48 -1.21
C VAL A 165 -1.36 -12.89 -1.76
N GLU A 166 -2.44 -13.68 -1.72
CA GLU A 166 -2.51 -15.02 -2.33
C GLU A 166 -2.25 -14.98 -3.85
N LYS A 167 -2.90 -14.03 -4.56
CA LYS A 167 -2.67 -13.84 -6.01
C LYS A 167 -1.24 -13.45 -6.36
N LEU A 168 -0.56 -12.78 -5.45
CA LEU A 168 0.82 -12.34 -5.64
C LEU A 168 1.84 -13.37 -5.13
N GLY A 169 1.38 -14.50 -4.56
CA GLY A 169 2.24 -15.56 -4.08
C GLY A 169 2.99 -15.23 -2.81
N PHE A 170 2.46 -14.35 -1.96
CA PHE A 170 2.98 -14.17 -0.61
C PHE A 170 2.76 -15.44 0.21
N ARG A 171 3.76 -15.87 0.96
CA ARG A 171 3.66 -17.01 1.88
C ARG A 171 3.03 -16.57 3.19
N GLU A 172 2.09 -17.34 3.72
CA GLU A 172 1.62 -17.20 5.09
C GLU A 172 2.69 -17.80 6.04
N GLU A 173 3.23 -16.98 6.93
CA GLU A 173 4.34 -17.37 7.80
C GLU A 173 4.03 -17.24 9.29
N ALA A 174 2.96 -16.53 9.66
CA ALA A 174 2.66 -16.29 11.06
C ALA A 174 1.17 -16.12 11.34
N HIS A 175 0.78 -16.47 12.57
CA HIS A 175 -0.49 -16.07 13.18
C HIS A 175 -0.17 -15.24 14.42
N HIS A 176 -0.40 -13.94 14.33
CA HIS A 176 -0.16 -12.98 15.40
C HIS A 176 -1.42 -12.80 16.24
N ILE A 177 -1.42 -13.28 17.46
CA ILE A 177 -2.56 -13.17 18.37
C ILE A 177 -2.60 -11.76 18.98
N ARG A 178 -3.77 -11.09 18.94
CA ARG A 178 -4.01 -9.75 19.51
C ARG A 178 -2.95 -8.72 19.08
N TYR A 179 -2.66 -8.69 17.81
CA TYR A 179 -1.49 -7.99 17.25
C TYR A 179 -1.69 -6.48 17.08
N LEU A 180 -2.80 -6.07 16.46
CA LEU A 180 -3.09 -4.66 16.22
C LEU A 180 -4.46 -4.28 16.79
N HIS A 181 -4.56 -3.04 17.29
CA HIS A 181 -5.81 -2.46 17.74
C HIS A 181 -6.60 -1.93 16.54
N ILE A 182 -7.59 -2.70 16.10
CA ILE A 182 -8.41 -2.42 14.92
C ILE A 182 -9.88 -2.47 15.31
N ASP A 183 -10.63 -1.46 14.89
CA ASP A 183 -12.07 -1.37 15.13
C ASP A 183 -12.44 -1.55 16.61
N GLY A 184 -11.70 -0.86 17.48
CA GLY A 184 -11.95 -0.78 18.93
C GLY A 184 -11.46 -1.99 19.76
N ASP A 185 -10.73 -2.94 19.18
CA ASP A 185 -10.24 -4.11 19.92
C ASP A 185 -8.90 -4.63 19.36
N TRP A 186 -8.16 -5.39 20.18
CA TRP A 186 -6.95 -6.09 19.77
C TRP A 186 -7.32 -7.30 18.91
N ARG A 187 -6.91 -7.30 17.65
CA ARG A 187 -7.30 -8.31 16.66
C ARG A 187 -6.11 -9.15 16.21
N ASP A 188 -6.40 -10.42 15.95
CA ASP A 188 -5.45 -11.35 15.36
C ASP A 188 -5.16 -10.97 13.90
N HIS A 189 -3.94 -11.27 13.47
CA HIS A 189 -3.52 -11.06 12.08
C HIS A 189 -2.73 -12.27 11.57
N LEU A 190 -2.99 -12.63 10.33
CA LEU A 190 -2.13 -13.54 9.56
C LEU A 190 -1.00 -12.72 8.94
N GLY A 191 0.23 -13.16 9.17
CA GLY A 191 1.43 -12.55 8.61
C GLY A 191 1.80 -13.22 7.29
N TYR A 192 1.84 -12.43 6.22
CA TYR A 192 2.25 -12.85 4.89
C TYR A 192 3.56 -12.18 4.52
N ALA A 193 4.45 -12.89 3.81
CA ALA A 193 5.73 -12.35 3.41
C ALA A 193 6.15 -12.74 2.00
N LEU A 194 6.97 -11.87 1.41
CA LEU A 194 7.66 -12.10 0.14
C LEU A 194 9.09 -11.57 0.26
N THR A 195 10.04 -12.30 -0.31
CA THR A 195 11.45 -11.90 -0.37
C THR A 195 11.92 -11.69 -1.82
N VAL A 196 13.09 -11.10 -1.99
CA VAL A 196 13.70 -10.89 -3.31
C VAL A 196 13.84 -12.21 -4.07
N GLU A 197 14.23 -13.28 -3.38
CA GLU A 197 14.46 -14.61 -3.97
C GLU A 197 13.18 -15.22 -4.55
N ASP A 198 12.03 -14.90 -3.96
CA ASP A 198 10.74 -15.46 -4.41
C ASP A 198 10.33 -14.96 -5.80
N VAL A 199 10.91 -13.85 -6.26
CA VAL A 199 10.50 -13.19 -7.51
C VAL A 199 11.63 -12.98 -8.50
N ALA A 200 12.89 -13.18 -8.09
CA ALA A 200 14.06 -12.89 -8.90
C ALA A 200 14.08 -13.65 -10.23
N ALA A 201 13.76 -14.94 -10.21
CA ALA A 201 13.76 -15.80 -11.42
C ALA A 201 12.64 -15.42 -12.42
N GLU A 202 11.66 -14.64 -12.00
CA GLU A 202 10.49 -14.29 -12.80
C GLU A 202 10.53 -12.87 -13.39
N GLY A 203 11.62 -12.15 -13.18
CA GLY A 203 11.75 -10.75 -13.62
C GLY A 203 10.94 -9.75 -12.77
N GLY A 204 10.56 -10.16 -11.55
CA GLY A 204 9.82 -9.35 -10.60
C GLY A 204 8.37 -9.79 -10.39
N LEU A 205 7.75 -9.19 -9.39
CA LEU A 205 6.38 -9.53 -8.96
C LEU A 205 5.32 -9.06 -9.97
N LEU A 206 5.54 -7.89 -10.58
CA LEU A 206 4.63 -7.35 -11.59
C LEU A 206 4.62 -8.23 -12.84
N ALA A 207 5.79 -8.66 -13.31
CA ALA A 207 5.92 -9.55 -14.45
C ALA A 207 5.22 -10.90 -14.18
N ARG A 208 5.40 -11.48 -12.97
CA ARG A 208 4.65 -12.66 -12.52
C ARG A 208 3.14 -12.43 -12.61
N PHE A 209 2.65 -11.33 -12.05
CA PHE A 209 1.23 -11.01 -11.99
C PHE A 209 0.63 -10.79 -13.39
N HIS A 210 1.37 -10.14 -14.29
CA HIS A 210 0.95 -9.95 -15.69
C HIS A 210 0.84 -11.28 -16.43
N ARG A 211 1.82 -12.17 -16.31
CA ARG A 211 1.75 -13.51 -16.93
C ARG A 211 0.53 -14.30 -16.46
N GLN A 212 0.21 -14.27 -15.17
CA GLN A 212 -0.97 -14.94 -14.62
C GLN A 212 -2.28 -14.40 -15.20
N ARG A 213 -2.30 -13.17 -15.66
CA ARG A 213 -3.46 -12.51 -16.28
C ARG A 213 -3.47 -12.55 -17.81
N GLY A 214 -2.46 -13.17 -18.42
CA GLY A 214 -2.32 -13.18 -19.87
C GLY A 214 -1.97 -11.83 -20.49
N ILE A 215 -1.49 -10.87 -19.68
CA ILE A 215 -0.95 -9.60 -20.17
C ILE A 215 0.47 -9.89 -20.66
N ARG A 216 0.70 -9.68 -21.94
CA ARG A 216 2.01 -9.87 -22.60
C ARG A 216 2.61 -8.50 -22.88
N ASP A 217 3.93 -8.41 -22.75
CA ASP A 217 4.73 -7.23 -23.13
C ASP A 217 4.68 -7.00 -24.64
#